data_13bf61fb5644bc831bf77dfcf0238f6d
#
_entry.id   13bf61fb5644bc831bf77dfcf0238f6d
#
_cell.length_a   1.000
_cell.length_b   1.000
_cell.length_c   1.000
_cell.angle_alpha   90.00
_cell.angle_beta   90.00
_cell.angle_gamma   90.00
#
_symmetry.space_group_name_H-M   'P 1'
#
loop_
_entity.id
_entity.type
_entity.pdbx_description
1 polymer ?
#
loop_
_entity_poly.entity_id
_entity_poly.type
_entity_poly.pdbx_seq_one_letter_code
_entity_poly.pdbx_strand_id
1 'polypeptide(L)'
;MAAGTGSGRTVSAVFAPIRLWLILPSWVMIGFFLLIPVLLMLVYSFLTKEFRGGVIWEFTLAAYDQFMFDRGLFGDEAPRIEWTYISIFIRSMLQASGATLLCLVIGFPTAYYIATRRGRSKQVWLFLVTIPYWVNLLIRTVSMKFLIRDNGPLNEGLLAIGLIDAPLQLINTNLAVQLGLFYSYLPFMVL
;
A
#
# COMPACT_ATOMS: atom_id res chain seq x y z
N MET A 1 -24.15 -21.05 54.24
CA MET A 1 -25.02 -21.44 53.12
C MET A 1 -24.37 -21.06 51.82
N ALA A 2 -23.85 -22.04 51.11
CA ALA A 2 -23.12 -21.89 49.84
C ALA A 2 -24.12 -22.03 48.68
N ALA A 3 -23.96 -21.18 47.68
CA ALA A 3 -24.47 -21.40 46.32
C ALA A 3 -23.76 -20.34 45.44
N GLY A 4 -23.02 -20.65 44.43
CA GLY A 4 -23.11 -21.54 43.34
C GLY A 4 -22.64 -20.73 42.14
N THR A 5 -21.29 -20.56 41.96
CA THR A 5 -20.67 -19.88 40.80
C THR A 5 -20.08 -20.95 39.90
N GLY A 6 -20.91 -21.54 39.04
CA GLY A 6 -20.42 -22.60 38.19
C GLY A 6 -21.27 -22.88 36.96
N SER A 7 -21.42 -21.91 36.02
CA SER A 7 -22.08 -22.27 34.75
C SER A 7 -21.69 -21.46 33.51
N GLY A 8 -20.72 -20.58 33.61
CA GLY A 8 -20.31 -19.74 32.46
C GLY A 8 -19.22 -20.33 31.53
N ARG A 9 -18.54 -21.40 31.95
CA ARG A 9 -17.36 -21.93 31.22
C ARG A 9 -17.63 -23.08 30.23
N THR A 10 -18.76 -23.72 30.30
CA THR A 10 -19.06 -24.90 29.48
C THR A 10 -19.71 -24.58 28.12
N VAL A 11 -20.35 -23.43 27.98
CA VAL A 11 -21.07 -23.07 26.74
C VAL A 11 -20.08 -22.61 25.66
N SER A 12 -19.00 -21.95 26.03
CA SER A 12 -17.98 -21.45 25.06
C SER A 12 -17.16 -22.57 24.42
N ALA A 13 -16.94 -23.68 25.10
CA ALA A 13 -16.13 -24.81 24.60
C ALA A 13 -16.87 -25.65 23.54
N VAL A 14 -18.20 -25.74 23.62
CA VAL A 14 -19.01 -26.53 22.68
C VAL A 14 -19.20 -25.80 21.34
N PHE A 15 -19.22 -24.46 21.35
CA PHE A 15 -19.41 -23.67 20.14
C PHE A 15 -18.10 -23.35 19.38
N ALA A 16 -16.95 -23.63 19.95
CA ALA A 16 -15.65 -23.41 19.28
C ALA A 16 -15.50 -24.22 17.99
N PRO A 17 -15.79 -25.54 17.93
CA PRO A 17 -15.66 -26.30 16.69
C PRO A 17 -16.70 -25.86 15.64
N ILE A 18 -17.90 -25.51 16.02
CA ILE A 18 -18.96 -25.07 15.09
C ILE A 18 -18.57 -23.74 14.44
N ARG A 19 -17.97 -22.81 15.17
CA ARG A 19 -17.46 -21.55 14.61
C ARG A 19 -16.34 -21.78 13.60
N LEU A 20 -15.43 -22.70 13.87
CA LEU A 20 -14.36 -23.06 12.93
C LEU A 20 -14.93 -23.62 11.63
N TRP A 21 -15.92 -24.50 11.69
CA TRP A 21 -16.58 -25.05 10.51
C TRP A 21 -17.31 -24.00 9.69
N LEU A 22 -17.95 -23.03 10.31
CA LEU A 22 -18.61 -21.91 9.64
C LEU A 22 -17.63 -20.94 8.94
N ILE A 23 -16.44 -20.78 9.49
CA ILE A 23 -15.40 -19.89 8.92
C ILE A 23 -14.56 -20.63 7.87
N LEU A 24 -14.48 -21.96 7.92
CA LEU A 24 -13.64 -22.78 7.07
C LEU A 24 -13.86 -22.53 5.55
N PRO A 25 -15.08 -22.41 5.00
CA PRO A 25 -15.27 -22.10 3.58
C PRO A 25 -14.60 -20.79 3.17
N SER A 26 -14.72 -19.74 4.00
CA SER A 26 -14.08 -18.44 3.74
C SER A 26 -12.55 -18.53 3.78
N TRP A 27 -12.00 -19.28 4.76
CA TRP A 27 -10.55 -19.50 4.85
C TRP A 27 -10.01 -20.29 3.67
N VAL A 28 -10.73 -21.31 3.22
CA VAL A 28 -10.36 -22.10 2.04
C VAL A 28 -10.38 -21.23 0.79
N MET A 29 -11.43 -20.43 0.59
CA MET A 29 -11.52 -19.51 -0.53
C MET A 29 -10.36 -18.49 -0.54
N ILE A 30 -10.16 -17.82 0.58
CA ILE A 30 -9.07 -16.82 0.70
C ILE A 30 -7.73 -17.51 0.51
N GLY A 31 -7.49 -18.63 1.18
CA GLY A 31 -6.25 -19.40 1.05
C GLY A 31 -5.99 -19.83 -0.39
N PHE A 32 -6.98 -20.36 -1.08
CA PHE A 32 -6.87 -20.81 -2.46
C PHE A 32 -6.52 -19.65 -3.40
N PHE A 33 -7.29 -18.57 -3.37
CA PHE A 33 -7.09 -17.42 -4.27
C PHE A 33 -5.85 -16.59 -3.92
N LEU A 34 -5.34 -16.67 -2.71
CA LEU A 34 -4.12 -15.97 -2.30
C LEU A 34 -2.87 -16.85 -2.48
N LEU A 35 -2.92 -18.10 -2.03
CA LEU A 35 -1.76 -18.99 -2.07
C LEU A 35 -1.38 -19.43 -3.48
N ILE A 36 -2.36 -19.72 -4.34
CA ILE A 36 -2.05 -20.20 -5.70
C ILE A 36 -1.27 -19.16 -6.51
N PRO A 37 -1.69 -17.89 -6.64
CA PRO A 37 -0.90 -16.90 -7.35
C PRO A 37 0.48 -16.68 -6.73
N VAL A 38 0.57 -16.67 -5.40
CA VAL A 38 1.86 -16.49 -4.71
C VAL A 38 2.80 -17.67 -4.96
N LEU A 39 2.30 -18.91 -4.90
CA LEU A 39 3.07 -20.10 -5.23
C LEU A 39 3.50 -20.12 -6.71
N LEU A 40 2.61 -19.73 -7.63
CA LEU A 40 2.97 -19.60 -9.03
C LEU A 40 4.07 -18.57 -9.25
N MET A 41 3.97 -17.40 -8.61
CA MET A 41 5.02 -16.38 -8.66
C MET A 41 6.34 -16.91 -8.09
N LEU A 42 6.29 -17.66 -7.00
CA LEU A 42 7.45 -18.28 -6.38
C LEU A 42 8.09 -19.31 -7.32
N VAL A 43 7.30 -20.18 -7.96
CA VAL A 43 7.80 -21.14 -8.94
C VAL A 43 8.43 -20.43 -10.14
N TYR A 44 7.74 -19.42 -10.70
CA TYR A 44 8.27 -18.64 -11.82
C TYR A 44 9.55 -17.86 -11.49
N SER A 45 9.75 -17.50 -10.24
CA SER A 45 10.96 -16.84 -9.75
C SER A 45 12.23 -17.69 -9.94
N PHE A 46 12.08 -19.02 -10.01
CA PHE A 46 13.19 -19.97 -10.21
C PHE A 46 13.29 -20.50 -11.64
N LEU A 47 12.46 -20.03 -12.57
CA LEU A 47 12.44 -20.52 -13.95
C LEU A 47 13.12 -19.54 -14.89
N THR A 48 13.71 -20.08 -15.97
CA THR A 48 14.39 -19.29 -16.99
C THR A 48 13.37 -18.54 -17.86
N LYS A 49 13.62 -17.26 -18.08
CA LYS A 49 12.81 -16.39 -18.93
C LYS A 49 13.05 -16.67 -20.41
N GLU A 50 12.01 -16.94 -21.18
CA GLU A 50 12.11 -17.10 -22.62
C GLU A 50 12.07 -15.73 -23.32
N PHE A 51 12.85 -15.56 -24.39
CA PHE A 51 12.98 -14.29 -25.11
C PHE A 51 11.68 -13.82 -25.79
N ARG A 52 10.80 -14.74 -26.19
CA ARG A 52 9.52 -14.45 -26.87
C ARG A 52 8.31 -14.32 -25.92
N GLY A 53 8.55 -14.33 -24.63
CA GLY A 53 7.48 -14.32 -23.62
C GLY A 53 7.00 -15.75 -23.34
N GLY A 54 7.38 -16.25 -22.20
CA GLY A 54 7.14 -17.60 -21.72
C GLY A 54 8.16 -17.96 -20.65
N VAL A 55 8.14 -19.19 -20.22
CA VAL A 55 9.01 -19.69 -19.17
C VAL A 55 9.51 -21.06 -19.59
N ILE A 56 10.83 -21.24 -19.60
CA ILE A 56 11.46 -22.53 -19.81
C ILE A 56 11.53 -23.24 -18.47
N TRP A 57 11.11 -24.50 -18.42
CA TRP A 57 11.09 -25.31 -17.20
C TRP A 57 12.51 -25.77 -16.78
N GLU A 58 13.43 -24.82 -16.67
CA GLU A 58 14.78 -25.05 -16.17
C GLU A 58 14.97 -24.26 -14.88
N PHE A 59 15.32 -24.96 -13.82
CA PHE A 59 15.61 -24.35 -12.52
C PHE A 59 16.89 -23.53 -12.60
N THR A 60 16.77 -22.21 -12.36
CA THR A 60 17.91 -21.30 -12.36
C THR A 60 17.78 -20.26 -11.25
N LEU A 61 18.92 -19.85 -10.73
CA LEU A 61 19.03 -18.69 -9.82
C LEU A 61 19.48 -17.43 -10.55
N ALA A 62 19.55 -17.49 -11.89
CA ALA A 62 20.04 -16.37 -12.69
C ALA A 62 19.26 -15.05 -12.48
N ALA A 63 17.95 -15.13 -12.18
CA ALA A 63 17.15 -13.95 -11.88
C ALA A 63 17.62 -13.26 -10.57
N TYR A 64 18.01 -14.02 -9.57
CA TYR A 64 18.53 -13.50 -8.30
C TYR A 64 19.96 -12.99 -8.45
N ASP A 65 20.77 -13.67 -9.28
CA ASP A 65 22.12 -13.27 -9.59
C ASP A 65 22.13 -11.93 -10.36
N GLN A 66 21.27 -11.79 -11.37
CA GLN A 66 21.07 -10.52 -12.10
C GLN A 66 20.51 -9.39 -11.23
N PHE A 67 19.79 -9.70 -10.17
CA PHE A 67 19.32 -8.69 -9.21
C PHE A 67 20.46 -8.09 -8.40
N MET A 68 21.47 -8.89 -8.07
CA MET A 68 22.60 -8.45 -7.25
C MET A 68 23.82 -8.03 -8.08
N PHE A 69 24.03 -8.67 -9.24
CA PHE A 69 25.23 -8.47 -10.06
C PHE A 69 24.84 -8.17 -11.51
N ASP A 70 25.32 -7.04 -12.02
CA ASP A 70 25.30 -6.76 -13.45
C ASP A 70 26.47 -7.46 -14.10
N ARG A 71 26.19 -8.34 -15.07
CA ARG A 71 27.21 -9.04 -15.87
C ARG A 71 27.34 -8.48 -17.28
N GLY A 72 26.71 -7.33 -17.57
CA GLY A 72 26.66 -6.80 -18.94
C GLY A 72 25.79 -7.64 -19.89
N LEU A 73 25.43 -7.08 -21.03
CA LEU A 73 24.54 -7.73 -22.01
C LEU A 73 25.13 -9.01 -22.64
N PHE A 74 26.44 -9.23 -22.57
CA PHE A 74 27.13 -10.35 -23.19
C PHE A 74 27.84 -11.29 -22.21
N GLY A 75 27.73 -11.05 -20.90
CA GLY A 75 28.29 -11.93 -19.88
C GLY A 75 29.82 -11.93 -19.74
N ASP A 76 30.53 -11.10 -20.49
CA ASP A 76 32.00 -11.06 -20.53
C ASP A 76 32.62 -10.10 -19.51
N GLU A 77 31.83 -9.30 -18.84
CA GLU A 77 32.33 -8.35 -17.83
C GLU A 77 32.38 -8.97 -16.43
N ALA A 78 33.36 -8.54 -15.62
CA ALA A 78 33.42 -8.91 -14.22
C ALA A 78 32.13 -8.49 -13.48
N PRO A 79 31.59 -9.34 -12.60
CA PRO A 79 30.34 -9.07 -11.89
C PRO A 79 30.47 -7.78 -11.11
N ARG A 80 29.66 -6.78 -11.46
CA ARG A 80 29.58 -5.50 -10.74
C ARG A 80 28.29 -5.49 -9.94
N ILE A 81 28.34 -4.91 -8.73
CA ILE A 81 27.13 -4.75 -7.91
C ILE A 81 26.17 -3.81 -8.64
N GLU A 82 24.95 -4.30 -8.92
CA GLU A 82 23.90 -3.50 -9.55
C GLU A 82 23.27 -2.55 -8.52
N TRP A 83 23.85 -1.36 -8.42
CA TRP A 83 23.38 -0.31 -7.51
C TRP A 83 22.00 0.24 -7.86
N THR A 84 21.54 0.05 -9.09
CA THR A 84 20.26 0.56 -9.56
C THR A 84 19.11 -0.03 -8.78
N TYR A 85 19.06 -1.36 -8.62
CA TYR A 85 17.99 -2.03 -7.87
C TYR A 85 18.04 -1.70 -6.38
N ILE A 86 19.23 -1.65 -5.81
CA ILE A 86 19.43 -1.30 -4.40
C ILE A 86 18.95 0.13 -4.15
N SER A 87 19.31 1.07 -5.02
CA SER A 87 18.88 2.48 -4.90
C SER A 87 17.36 2.64 -5.04
N ILE A 88 16.73 1.91 -5.96
CA ILE A 88 15.26 1.89 -6.12
C ILE A 88 14.61 1.35 -4.84
N PHE A 89 15.13 0.27 -4.26
CA PHE A 89 14.59 -0.31 -3.04
C PHE A 89 14.70 0.66 -1.85
N ILE A 90 15.87 1.26 -1.63
CA ILE A 90 16.09 2.25 -0.57
C ILE A 90 15.16 3.46 -0.78
N ARG A 91 15.08 3.98 -2.00
CA ARG A 91 14.19 5.09 -2.34
C ARG A 91 12.73 4.77 -2.05
N SER A 92 12.28 3.56 -2.40
CA SER A 92 10.92 3.11 -2.13
C SER A 92 10.64 3.03 -0.62
N MET A 93 11.59 2.52 0.17
CA MET A 93 11.47 2.47 1.63
C MET A 93 11.41 3.88 2.23
N LEU A 94 12.25 4.80 1.78
CA LEU A 94 12.23 6.19 2.24
C LEU A 94 10.91 6.88 1.91
N GLN A 95 10.39 6.66 0.71
CA GLN A 95 9.09 7.21 0.30
C GLN A 95 7.95 6.62 1.12
N ALA A 96 7.92 5.31 1.33
CA ALA A 96 6.90 4.66 2.16
C ALA A 96 6.94 5.16 3.61
N SER A 97 8.15 5.26 4.19
CA SER A 97 8.34 5.78 5.55
C SER A 97 7.90 7.23 5.68
N GLY A 98 8.26 8.07 4.71
CA GLY A 98 7.85 9.48 4.69
C GLY A 98 6.33 9.64 4.57
N ALA A 99 5.69 8.89 3.68
CA ALA A 99 4.23 8.89 3.55
C ALA A 99 3.54 8.40 4.84
N THR A 100 4.08 7.36 5.48
CA THR A 100 3.56 6.83 6.74
C THR A 100 3.67 7.86 7.87
N LEU A 101 4.81 8.55 7.99
CA LEU A 101 5.00 9.61 8.97
C LEU A 101 4.03 10.78 8.74
N LEU A 102 3.84 11.21 7.50
CA LEU A 102 2.86 12.25 7.15
C LEU A 102 1.43 11.82 7.51
N CYS A 103 1.06 10.59 7.18
CA CYS A 103 -0.23 10.03 7.54
C CYS A 103 -0.41 9.95 9.07
N LEU A 104 0.63 9.60 9.81
CA LEU A 104 0.59 9.53 11.27
C LEU A 104 0.42 10.92 11.88
N VAL A 105 1.24 11.89 11.46
CA VAL A 105 1.25 13.26 12.03
C VAL A 105 -0.07 13.97 11.79
N ILE A 106 -0.73 13.75 10.64
CA ILE A 106 -2.00 14.41 10.32
C ILE A 106 -3.18 13.51 10.64
N GLY A 107 -3.08 12.22 10.38
CA GLY A 107 -4.15 11.24 10.60
C GLY A 107 -4.45 11.02 12.08
N PHE A 108 -3.43 10.89 12.93
CA PHE A 108 -3.64 10.67 14.36
C PHE A 108 -4.40 11.80 15.06
N PRO A 109 -4.03 13.08 14.91
CA PRO A 109 -4.82 14.18 15.50
C PRO A 109 -6.24 14.24 14.93
N THR A 110 -6.40 13.97 13.63
CA THR A 110 -7.72 13.94 12.97
C THR A 110 -8.58 12.82 13.53
N ALA A 111 -8.03 11.61 13.65
CA ALA A 111 -8.70 10.45 14.25
C ALA A 111 -9.09 10.72 15.69
N TYR A 112 -8.17 11.29 16.49
CA TYR A 112 -8.43 11.66 17.87
C TYR A 112 -9.56 12.69 18.00
N TYR A 113 -9.53 13.72 17.13
CA TYR A 113 -10.59 14.72 17.08
C TYR A 113 -11.95 14.08 16.78
N ILE A 114 -12.03 13.18 15.80
CA ILE A 114 -13.26 12.47 15.45
C ILE A 114 -13.72 11.55 16.59
N ALA A 115 -12.79 10.83 17.22
CA ALA A 115 -13.09 9.92 18.33
C ALA A 115 -13.72 10.64 19.54
N THR A 116 -13.28 11.88 19.82
CA THR A 116 -13.80 12.70 20.94
C THR A 116 -15.17 13.31 20.64
N ARG A 117 -15.63 13.31 19.39
CA ARG A 117 -16.98 13.81 19.05
C ARG A 117 -18.06 12.81 19.41
N ARG A 118 -19.23 13.31 19.71
CA ARG A 118 -20.41 12.50 20.10
C ARG A 118 -21.57 12.72 19.12
N GLY A 119 -22.42 11.71 18.98
CA GLY A 119 -23.66 11.78 18.23
C GLY A 119 -23.45 11.99 16.72
N ARG A 120 -24.28 12.83 16.12
CA ARG A 120 -24.37 13.07 14.68
C ARG A 120 -23.08 13.64 14.08
N SER A 121 -22.37 14.47 14.86
CA SER A 121 -21.10 15.08 14.40
C SER A 121 -20.03 14.02 14.11
N LYS A 122 -19.90 12.99 14.94
CA LYS A 122 -18.96 11.89 14.71
C LYS A 122 -19.28 11.16 13.40
N GLN A 123 -20.54 10.85 13.15
CA GLN A 123 -20.97 10.14 11.93
C GLN A 123 -20.68 10.95 10.67
N VAL A 124 -20.91 12.26 10.70
CA VAL A 124 -20.61 13.16 9.57
C VAL A 124 -19.12 13.18 9.26
N TRP A 125 -18.26 13.32 10.27
CA TRP A 125 -16.82 13.29 10.07
C TRP A 125 -16.31 11.95 9.51
N LEU A 126 -16.79 10.82 10.06
CA LEU A 126 -16.47 9.49 9.53
C LEU A 126 -16.92 9.35 8.08
N PHE A 127 -18.12 9.82 7.75
CA PHE A 127 -18.61 9.80 6.37
C PHE A 127 -17.71 10.64 5.44
N LEU A 128 -17.35 11.87 5.84
CA LEU A 128 -16.46 12.71 5.05
C LEU A 128 -15.09 12.07 4.78
N VAL A 129 -14.52 11.38 5.75
CA VAL A 129 -13.25 10.68 5.58
C VAL A 129 -13.38 9.49 4.63
N THR A 130 -14.55 8.87 4.52
CA THR A 130 -14.76 7.75 3.62
C THR A 130 -15.05 8.17 2.17
N ILE A 131 -15.48 9.40 1.90
CA ILE A 131 -15.79 9.88 0.54
C ILE A 131 -14.66 9.59 -0.47
N PRO A 132 -13.38 9.84 -0.18
CA PRO A 132 -12.30 9.56 -1.13
C PRO A 132 -12.23 8.10 -1.60
N TYR A 133 -12.75 7.13 -0.82
CA TYR A 133 -12.77 5.73 -1.23
C TYR A 133 -13.80 5.40 -2.30
N TRP A 134 -14.86 6.19 -2.38
CA TRP A 134 -15.93 5.99 -3.35
C TRP A 134 -15.50 6.45 -4.75
N VAL A 135 -14.40 7.19 -4.82
CA VAL A 135 -13.83 7.63 -6.09
C VAL A 135 -12.88 6.56 -6.63
N ASN A 136 -13.06 6.20 -7.91
CA ASN A 136 -12.19 5.25 -8.60
C ASN A 136 -10.72 5.69 -8.50
N LEU A 137 -9.82 4.72 -8.30
CA LEU A 137 -8.39 4.94 -8.16
C LEU A 137 -7.77 5.69 -9.35
N LEU A 138 -8.19 5.37 -10.58
CA LEU A 138 -7.71 6.05 -11.80
C LEU A 138 -8.11 7.51 -11.80
N ILE A 139 -9.39 7.82 -11.54
CA ILE A 139 -9.89 9.20 -11.48
C ILE A 139 -9.14 9.97 -10.39
N ARG A 140 -8.93 9.38 -9.23
CA ARG A 140 -8.17 9.96 -8.11
C ARG A 140 -6.74 10.32 -8.51
N THR A 141 -6.05 9.39 -9.17
CA THR A 141 -4.66 9.59 -9.61
C THR A 141 -4.57 10.66 -10.69
N VAL A 142 -5.49 10.66 -11.66
CA VAL A 142 -5.54 11.67 -12.73
C VAL A 142 -5.87 13.04 -12.15
N SER A 143 -6.83 13.13 -11.23
CA SER A 143 -7.20 14.40 -10.56
C SER A 143 -6.02 14.96 -9.75
N MET A 144 -5.26 14.10 -9.06
CA MET A 144 -4.08 14.53 -8.32
C MET A 144 -3.00 15.06 -9.25
N LYS A 145 -2.74 14.37 -10.38
CA LYS A 145 -1.81 14.86 -11.40
C LYS A 145 -2.26 16.20 -11.99
N PHE A 146 -3.55 16.35 -12.24
CA PHE A 146 -4.12 17.62 -12.75
C PHE A 146 -3.94 18.75 -11.73
N LEU A 147 -4.13 18.48 -10.45
CA LEU A 147 -3.99 19.45 -9.37
C LEU A 147 -2.57 20.01 -9.26
N ILE A 148 -1.55 19.12 -9.33
CA ILE A 148 -0.13 19.48 -9.12
C ILE A 148 0.62 19.82 -10.41
N ARG A 149 -0.07 19.89 -11.53
CA ARG A 149 0.51 20.25 -12.84
C ARG A 149 1.06 21.68 -12.82
N ASP A 150 2.04 21.97 -13.70
CA ASP A 150 2.69 23.29 -13.76
C ASP A 150 1.67 24.43 -13.97
N ASN A 151 0.68 24.20 -14.84
CA ASN A 151 -0.46 25.11 -15.06
C ASN A 151 -1.73 24.57 -14.36
N GLY A 152 -1.59 24.01 -13.18
CA GLY A 152 -2.68 23.43 -12.41
C GLY A 152 -3.22 24.38 -11.34
N PRO A 153 -4.42 24.08 -10.81
CA PRO A 153 -5.08 24.94 -9.81
C PRO A 153 -4.22 25.24 -8.58
N LEU A 154 -3.32 24.30 -8.20
CA LEU A 154 -2.41 24.51 -7.07
C LEU A 154 -1.43 25.65 -7.36
N ASN A 155 -0.75 25.61 -8.52
CA ASN A 155 0.22 26.61 -8.90
C ASN A 155 -0.47 27.97 -9.17
N GLU A 156 -1.62 27.97 -9.85
CA GLU A 156 -2.40 29.18 -10.06
C GLU A 156 -2.84 29.84 -8.74
N GLY A 157 -3.28 29.04 -7.78
CA GLY A 157 -3.63 29.53 -6.44
C GLY A 157 -2.44 30.12 -5.69
N LEU A 158 -1.29 29.44 -5.72
CA LEU A 158 -0.07 29.91 -5.05
C LEU A 158 0.50 31.20 -5.67
N LEU A 159 0.43 31.31 -7.01
CA LEU A 159 0.79 32.54 -7.74
C LEU A 159 -0.17 33.69 -7.42
N ALA A 160 -1.48 33.43 -7.37
CA ALA A 160 -2.49 34.44 -7.09
C ALA A 160 -2.37 35.07 -5.70
N ILE A 161 -1.93 34.29 -4.70
CA ILE A 161 -1.68 34.79 -3.33
C ILE A 161 -0.23 35.32 -3.13
N GLY A 162 0.58 35.32 -4.19
CA GLY A 162 1.96 35.85 -4.15
C GLY A 162 2.92 35.03 -3.31
N LEU A 163 2.65 33.73 -3.10
CA LEU A 163 3.49 32.84 -2.30
C LEU A 163 4.67 32.29 -3.11
N ILE A 164 4.53 32.25 -4.44
CA ILE A 164 5.55 31.82 -5.40
C ILE A 164 5.61 32.79 -6.57
N ASP A 165 6.81 33.00 -7.12
CA ASP A 165 7.04 33.87 -8.28
C ASP A 165 6.99 33.12 -9.61
N ALA A 166 7.14 31.79 -9.58
CA ALA A 166 7.09 30.93 -10.76
C ALA A 166 6.41 29.59 -10.43
N PRO A 167 5.80 28.92 -11.43
CA PRO A 167 5.16 27.63 -11.23
C PRO A 167 6.13 26.58 -10.70
N LEU A 168 5.74 25.84 -9.67
CA LEU A 168 6.48 24.73 -9.11
C LEU A 168 6.35 23.51 -10.01
N GLN A 169 7.45 22.98 -10.48
CA GLN A 169 7.50 21.71 -11.23
C GLN A 169 7.40 20.53 -10.26
N LEU A 170 6.20 20.18 -9.85
CA LEU A 170 5.94 19.11 -8.89
C LEU A 170 5.81 17.73 -9.55
N ILE A 171 5.39 17.67 -10.82
CA ILE A 171 5.22 16.41 -11.54
C ILE A 171 6.57 15.68 -11.64
N ASN A 172 6.53 14.35 -11.44
CA ASN A 172 7.70 13.46 -11.44
C ASN A 172 8.71 13.71 -10.30
N THR A 173 8.33 14.45 -9.27
CA THR A 173 9.16 14.64 -8.08
C THR A 173 8.80 13.64 -6.97
N ASN A 174 9.71 13.45 -6.03
CA ASN A 174 9.46 12.67 -4.82
C ASN A 174 8.31 13.25 -3.98
N LEU A 175 8.13 14.57 -4.00
CA LEU A 175 7.02 15.24 -3.31
C LEU A 175 5.67 14.87 -3.91
N ALA A 176 5.56 14.79 -5.24
CA ALA A 176 4.32 14.37 -5.90
C ALA A 176 3.93 12.93 -5.50
N VAL A 177 4.91 12.03 -5.43
CA VAL A 177 4.68 10.65 -4.98
C VAL A 177 4.25 10.63 -3.51
N GLN A 178 4.90 11.39 -2.64
CA GLN A 178 4.56 11.52 -1.23
C GLN A 178 3.12 12.02 -1.04
N LEU A 179 2.73 13.09 -1.76
CA LEU A 179 1.37 13.63 -1.72
C LEU A 179 0.32 12.64 -2.22
N GLY A 180 0.65 11.90 -3.30
CA GLY A 180 -0.22 10.84 -3.83
C GLY A 180 -0.43 9.70 -2.84
N LEU A 181 0.63 9.22 -2.20
CA LEU A 181 0.59 8.20 -1.16
C LEU A 181 -0.19 8.70 0.06
N PHE A 182 0.13 9.90 0.54
CA PHE A 182 -0.55 10.54 1.67
C PHE A 182 -2.06 10.63 1.43
N TYR A 183 -2.48 11.18 0.29
CA TYR A 183 -3.90 11.28 -0.05
C TYR A 183 -4.59 9.92 -0.11
N SER A 184 -3.90 8.91 -0.62
CA SER A 184 -4.45 7.56 -0.75
C SER A 184 -4.58 6.83 0.58
N TYR A 185 -3.63 7.00 1.50
CA TYR A 185 -3.56 6.24 2.74
C TYR A 185 -4.07 6.99 3.98
N LEU A 186 -4.19 8.33 3.92
CA LEU A 186 -4.70 9.13 5.04
C LEU A 186 -6.03 8.62 5.60
N PRO A 187 -7.05 8.32 4.76
CA PRO A 187 -8.32 7.84 5.28
C PRO A 187 -8.21 6.52 6.05
N PHE A 188 -7.32 5.60 5.61
CA PHE A 188 -7.07 4.34 6.35
C PHE A 188 -6.47 4.59 7.73
N MET A 189 -5.65 5.62 7.85
CA MET A 189 -5.03 5.99 9.13
C MET A 189 -6.03 6.63 10.08
N VAL A 190 -7.05 7.32 9.56
CA VAL A 190 -8.06 8.02 10.36
C VAL A 190 -9.18 7.10 10.82
N LEU A 191 -9.53 6.06 10.06
CA LEU A 191 -10.58 5.08 10.38
C LEU A 191 -10.15 4.06 11.40
#